data_d790d6f14dd28f1644fae4b1018a5d4c
#
_entry.id   d790d6f14dd28f1644fae4b1018a5d4c
#
_cell.length_a   1.000
_cell.length_b   1.000
_cell.length_c   1.000
_cell.angle_alpha   90.00
_cell.angle_beta   90.00
_cell.angle_gamma   90.00
#
_symmetry.space_group_name_H-M   'P 1'
#
loop_
_entity.id
_entity.type
_entity.pdbx_description
1 polymer ?
#
loop_
_entity_poly.entity_id
_entity_poly.type
_entity_poly.pdbx_seq_one_letter_code
_entity_poly.pdbx_strand_id
1 'polypeptide(L)'
;MINQQNPLIAHVRNGTTKQLLVDHLTETAQLAEKLAVKVGLPEIGKIMGLLHDFGKASPEYQSYLRTREGLINPDEDNYLKAKRGEVDHSTAGAQLVYEKLAERGREGKILAQFLALAIASHHSGLIDCLKPDGFNEFQRRIEKEDINTHLAEARKKLPDIEKQLDEILARPIENQFFENIMGMRDTEKDVTLPFKHGLLARFLLSCVLEADRLNTADFEHPGNEAIRNYGKYVPWDVLIERLEAKYAQYAQETAQMKPGRALEVNQLRAQVAQACLEAAGKPKGIYQLTVPTGGGKTEASLRFALHHAKTHQMDRVFYIVPYITIIDQNADKIRDILETADERGKVVLEHHSNFVSEDDTRYRYNLLAENWDAPIVFTTQVQFLEALFGSGTRDARRMHQLANSVIIFDEVQNV
;
A
#
# COMPACT_ATOMS: atom_id res chain seq x y z
N MET A 1 37.32 -15.59 -25.32
CA MET A 1 37.00 -14.20 -25.01
C MET A 1 35.63 -14.22 -24.35
N ILE A 2 35.57 -14.04 -23.05
CA ILE A 2 34.32 -13.98 -22.28
C ILE A 2 33.63 -12.69 -22.73
N ASN A 3 32.50 -12.85 -23.41
CA ASN A 3 31.62 -11.76 -23.80
C ASN A 3 31.18 -11.09 -22.48
N GLN A 4 31.77 -9.96 -22.11
CA GLN A 4 31.26 -9.10 -21.04
C GLN A 4 29.94 -8.53 -21.54
N GLN A 5 28.85 -9.30 -21.37
CA GLN A 5 27.51 -8.77 -21.59
C GLN A 5 27.36 -7.59 -20.64
N ASN A 6 27.06 -6.43 -21.18
CA ASN A 6 26.69 -5.24 -20.40
C ASN A 6 25.60 -5.63 -19.37
N PRO A 7 25.76 -5.30 -18.08
CA PRO A 7 24.81 -5.69 -17.06
C PRO A 7 23.42 -5.13 -17.39
N LEU A 8 22.37 -5.92 -17.09
CA LEU A 8 20.97 -5.45 -17.20
C LEU A 8 20.71 -4.42 -16.09
N ILE A 9 20.18 -3.27 -16.47
CA ILE A 9 19.96 -2.11 -15.60
C ILE A 9 18.45 -1.91 -15.40
N ALA A 10 18.03 -1.70 -14.15
CA ALA A 10 16.67 -1.30 -13.82
C ALA A 10 16.55 0.24 -13.75
N HIS A 11 17.45 0.88 -13.04
CA HIS A 11 17.49 2.33 -12.81
C HIS A 11 18.92 2.89 -12.84
N VAL A 12 19.02 4.20 -13.08
CA VAL A 12 20.29 4.94 -13.06
C VAL A 12 20.12 6.18 -12.19
N ARG A 13 21.04 6.39 -11.24
CA ARG A 13 21.11 7.57 -10.39
C ARG A 13 22.32 8.42 -10.76
N ASN A 14 22.11 9.74 -10.93
CA ASN A 14 23.18 10.72 -11.25
C ASN A 14 23.99 10.37 -12.49
N GLY A 15 23.40 9.68 -13.47
CA GLY A 15 24.06 9.29 -14.73
C GLY A 15 25.16 8.22 -14.59
N THR A 16 25.50 7.78 -13.39
CA THR A 16 26.66 6.91 -13.14
C THR A 16 26.34 5.66 -12.32
N THR A 17 25.59 5.80 -11.24
CA THR A 17 25.25 4.69 -10.34
C THR A 17 24.11 3.88 -10.94
N LYS A 18 24.30 2.58 -11.10
CA LYS A 18 23.33 1.68 -11.75
C LYS A 18 22.76 0.70 -10.73
N GLN A 19 21.44 0.55 -10.71
CA GLN A 19 20.78 -0.57 -10.04
C GLN A 19 20.65 -1.71 -11.04
N LEU A 20 21.12 -2.90 -10.66
CA LEU A 20 20.98 -4.09 -11.50
C LEU A 20 19.51 -4.54 -11.53
N LEU A 21 19.05 -5.02 -12.68
CA LEU A 21 17.68 -5.48 -12.82
C LEU A 21 17.36 -6.66 -11.90
N VAL A 22 18.29 -7.61 -11.73
CA VAL A 22 18.10 -8.76 -10.85
C VAL A 22 17.96 -8.34 -9.39
N ASP A 23 18.76 -7.36 -8.94
CA ASP A 23 18.69 -6.83 -7.57
C ASP A 23 17.32 -6.14 -7.36
N HIS A 24 16.93 -5.26 -8.28
CA HIS A 24 15.61 -4.57 -8.24
C HIS A 24 14.45 -5.57 -8.16
N LEU A 25 14.42 -6.59 -9.02
CA LEU A 25 13.35 -7.59 -9.02
C LEU A 25 13.32 -8.39 -7.72
N THR A 26 14.49 -8.78 -7.19
CA THR A 26 14.59 -9.57 -5.96
C THR A 26 14.20 -8.75 -4.73
N GLU A 27 14.67 -7.53 -4.62
CA GLU A 27 14.33 -6.62 -3.50
C GLU A 27 12.84 -6.24 -3.53
N THR A 28 12.30 -5.93 -4.72
CA THR A 28 10.87 -5.67 -4.90
C THR A 28 10.03 -6.89 -4.52
N ALA A 29 10.49 -8.09 -4.87
CA ALA A 29 9.81 -9.33 -4.47
C ALA A 29 9.75 -9.51 -2.96
N GLN A 30 10.85 -9.24 -2.24
CA GLN A 30 10.90 -9.31 -0.78
C GLN A 30 9.97 -8.27 -0.11
N LEU A 31 9.88 -7.07 -0.67
CA LEU A 31 8.97 -6.04 -0.19
C LEU A 31 7.51 -6.42 -0.43
N ALA A 32 7.16 -6.85 -1.64
CA ALA A 32 5.79 -7.26 -1.99
C ALA A 32 5.33 -8.51 -1.21
N GLU A 33 6.23 -9.47 -0.96
CA GLU A 33 6.01 -10.62 -0.09
C GLU A 33 5.57 -10.18 1.32
N LYS A 34 6.33 -9.26 1.94
CA LYS A 34 6.01 -8.71 3.27
C LYS A 34 4.66 -7.99 3.31
N LEU A 35 4.32 -7.22 2.27
CA LEU A 35 3.06 -6.49 2.20
C LEU A 35 1.86 -7.43 2.05
N ALA A 36 2.01 -8.49 1.26
CA ALA A 36 0.95 -9.45 1.00
C ALA A 36 0.67 -10.44 2.17
N VAL A 37 1.58 -10.51 3.16
CA VAL A 37 1.35 -11.27 4.42
C VAL A 37 0.05 -10.84 5.10
N LYS A 38 -0.32 -9.56 5.02
CA LYS A 38 -1.54 -9.01 5.65
C LYS A 38 -2.84 -9.71 5.25
N VAL A 39 -2.84 -10.32 4.08
CA VAL A 39 -3.97 -11.08 3.54
C VAL A 39 -3.64 -12.57 3.36
N GLY A 40 -2.55 -13.04 3.95
CA GLY A 40 -2.14 -14.45 3.91
C GLY A 40 -1.61 -14.93 2.55
N LEU A 41 -1.12 -14.02 1.69
CA LEU A 41 -0.69 -14.30 0.32
C LEU A 41 0.77 -13.90 0.04
N PRO A 42 1.76 -14.26 0.89
CA PRO A 42 3.14 -13.82 0.72
C PRO A 42 3.75 -14.27 -0.60
N GLU A 43 3.55 -15.55 -1.02
CA GLU A 43 4.09 -16.07 -2.26
C GLU A 43 3.53 -15.34 -3.49
N ILE A 44 2.27 -14.92 -3.44
CA ILE A 44 1.63 -14.14 -4.51
C ILE A 44 2.31 -12.78 -4.63
N GLY A 45 2.56 -12.11 -3.49
CA GLY A 45 3.34 -10.87 -3.44
C GLY A 45 4.73 -11.05 -4.04
N LYS A 46 5.44 -12.11 -3.66
CA LYS A 46 6.77 -12.42 -4.16
C LYS A 46 6.80 -12.61 -5.68
N ILE A 47 5.88 -13.39 -6.24
CA ILE A 47 5.78 -13.60 -7.69
C ILE A 47 5.55 -12.27 -8.42
N MET A 48 4.65 -11.43 -7.93
CA MET A 48 4.39 -10.12 -8.55
C MET A 48 5.65 -9.25 -8.57
N GLY A 49 6.39 -9.19 -7.46
CA GLY A 49 7.64 -8.43 -7.39
C GLY A 49 8.75 -8.97 -8.31
N LEU A 50 8.89 -10.30 -8.43
CA LEU A 50 9.86 -10.91 -9.35
C LEU A 50 9.57 -10.60 -10.82
N LEU A 51 8.31 -10.41 -11.19
CA LEU A 51 7.89 -10.38 -12.58
C LEU A 51 7.40 -9.01 -13.09
N HIS A 52 7.14 -8.01 -12.22
CA HIS A 52 6.54 -6.74 -12.64
C HIS A 52 7.33 -6.06 -13.76
N ASP A 53 8.63 -6.09 -13.68
CA ASP A 53 9.57 -5.47 -14.60
C ASP A 53 10.43 -6.47 -15.40
N PHE A 54 9.97 -7.71 -15.52
CA PHE A 54 10.71 -8.78 -16.21
C PHE A 54 11.07 -8.41 -17.66
N GLY A 55 10.21 -7.70 -18.36
CA GLY A 55 10.44 -7.22 -19.72
C GLY A 55 11.54 -6.16 -19.85
N LYS A 56 11.99 -5.53 -18.75
CA LYS A 56 13.15 -4.65 -18.78
C LYS A 56 14.44 -5.36 -19.23
N ALA A 57 14.47 -6.69 -19.21
CA ALA A 57 15.60 -7.47 -19.72
C ALA A 57 15.74 -7.45 -21.25
N SER A 58 14.71 -7.00 -21.99
CA SER A 58 14.77 -6.95 -23.45
C SER A 58 15.88 -6.01 -23.96
N PRO A 59 16.51 -6.32 -25.09
CA PRO A 59 17.51 -5.44 -25.71
C PRO A 59 16.94 -4.06 -26.02
N GLU A 60 15.69 -4.02 -26.47
CA GLU A 60 15.01 -2.78 -26.81
C GLU A 60 14.84 -1.87 -25.56
N TYR A 61 14.35 -2.41 -24.45
CA TYR A 61 14.24 -1.63 -23.22
C TYR A 61 15.59 -1.18 -22.69
N GLN A 62 16.62 -2.05 -22.71
CA GLN A 62 17.96 -1.70 -22.28
C GLN A 62 18.59 -0.59 -23.15
N SER A 63 18.36 -0.62 -24.47
CA SER A 63 18.78 0.44 -25.37
C SER A 63 18.03 1.74 -25.08
N TYR A 64 16.69 1.68 -24.91
CA TYR A 64 15.88 2.83 -24.52
C TYR A 64 16.39 3.47 -23.21
N LEU A 65 16.57 2.66 -22.15
CA LEU A 65 17.03 3.16 -20.85
C LEU A 65 18.39 3.82 -20.94
N ARG A 66 19.35 3.18 -21.61
CA ARG A 66 20.72 3.70 -21.78
C ARG A 66 20.75 4.98 -22.60
N THR A 67 19.92 5.07 -23.65
CA THR A 67 19.76 6.28 -24.46
C THR A 67 19.21 7.42 -23.63
N ARG A 68 18.13 7.15 -22.85
CA ARG A 68 17.50 8.15 -22.01
C ARG A 68 18.45 8.71 -20.94
N GLU A 69 19.26 7.85 -20.36
CA GLU A 69 20.22 8.20 -19.30
C GLU A 69 21.57 8.71 -19.85
N GLY A 70 21.70 8.91 -21.18
CA GLY A 70 22.91 9.42 -21.81
C GLY A 70 24.11 8.47 -21.75
N LEU A 71 23.85 7.18 -21.62
CA LEU A 71 24.88 6.13 -21.56
C LEU A 71 25.25 5.57 -22.93
N ILE A 72 24.55 5.96 -23.97
CA ILE A 72 24.78 5.63 -25.39
C ILE A 72 24.85 6.93 -26.18
N ASN A 73 25.82 7.06 -27.07
CA ASN A 73 25.93 8.21 -27.96
C ASN A 73 24.89 8.14 -29.10
N PRO A 74 24.38 9.29 -29.59
CA PRO A 74 23.38 9.32 -30.66
C PRO A 74 23.82 8.63 -31.96
N ASP A 75 25.12 8.49 -32.18
CA ASP A 75 25.71 7.92 -33.42
C ASP A 75 25.96 6.39 -33.29
N GLU A 76 25.60 5.76 -32.15
CA GLU A 76 25.75 4.32 -31.98
C GLU A 76 24.55 3.54 -32.54
N ASP A 77 24.78 2.35 -33.13
CA ASP A 77 23.73 1.52 -33.78
C ASP A 77 22.57 1.11 -32.86
N ASN A 78 22.80 1.11 -31.53
CA ASN A 78 21.84 0.73 -30.51
C ASN A 78 21.16 1.94 -29.83
N TYR A 79 21.33 3.15 -30.40
CA TYR A 79 20.62 4.34 -29.92
C TYR A 79 19.13 4.27 -30.26
N LEU A 80 18.28 4.23 -29.24
CA LEU A 80 16.83 4.17 -29.39
C LEU A 80 16.14 5.42 -28.83
N LYS A 81 15.68 6.29 -29.70
CA LYS A 81 14.90 7.47 -29.35
C LYS A 81 13.42 7.12 -29.23
N ALA A 82 13.03 6.56 -28.08
CA ALA A 82 11.64 6.29 -27.76
C ALA A 82 11.14 7.23 -26.65
N LYS A 83 9.84 7.51 -26.64
CA LYS A 83 9.21 8.26 -25.54
C LYS A 83 8.94 7.35 -24.36
N ARG A 84 8.80 7.96 -23.16
CA ARG A 84 8.45 7.22 -21.95
C ARG A 84 7.12 6.48 -22.16
N GLY A 85 7.14 5.15 -21.93
CA GLY A 85 5.97 4.28 -22.06
C GLY A 85 5.74 3.68 -23.45
N GLU A 86 6.59 3.99 -24.45
CA GLU A 86 6.51 3.38 -25.79
C GLU A 86 7.06 1.95 -25.81
N VAL A 87 8.05 1.63 -24.98
CA VAL A 87 8.60 0.28 -24.87
C VAL A 87 7.86 -0.48 -23.76
N ASP A 88 7.12 -1.52 -24.14
CA ASP A 88 6.37 -2.37 -23.21
C ASP A 88 7.35 -3.28 -22.43
N HIS A 89 7.28 -3.25 -21.12
CA HIS A 89 8.11 -4.07 -20.24
C HIS A 89 7.31 -4.77 -19.12
N SER A 90 6.05 -4.37 -18.93
CA SER A 90 5.16 -4.96 -17.93
C SER A 90 4.45 -6.21 -18.42
N THR A 91 4.24 -6.35 -19.74
CA THR A 91 3.45 -7.45 -20.30
C THR A 91 4.22 -8.78 -20.29
N ALA A 92 5.53 -8.77 -20.48
CA ALA A 92 6.34 -10.02 -20.52
C ALA A 92 6.22 -10.84 -19.22
N GLY A 93 6.33 -10.19 -18.05
CA GLY A 93 6.16 -10.89 -16.77
C GLY A 93 4.73 -11.38 -16.54
N ALA A 94 3.74 -10.62 -16.99
CA ALA A 94 2.33 -11.05 -16.95
C ALA A 94 2.07 -12.28 -17.82
N GLN A 95 2.61 -12.30 -19.05
CA GLN A 95 2.52 -13.46 -19.94
C GLN A 95 3.21 -14.69 -19.34
N LEU A 96 4.42 -14.53 -18.80
CA LEU A 96 5.17 -15.65 -18.21
C LEU A 96 4.39 -16.35 -17.10
N VAL A 97 3.83 -15.60 -16.15
CA VAL A 97 3.08 -16.22 -15.06
C VAL A 97 1.75 -16.80 -15.55
N TYR A 98 1.12 -16.16 -16.54
CA TYR A 98 -0.11 -16.66 -17.13
C TYR A 98 0.12 -18.00 -17.85
N GLU A 99 1.16 -18.13 -18.68
CA GLU A 99 1.54 -19.37 -19.35
C GLU A 99 1.77 -20.51 -18.33
N LYS A 100 2.53 -20.26 -17.27
CA LYS A 100 2.90 -21.27 -16.28
C LYS A 100 1.71 -21.78 -15.43
N LEU A 101 0.68 -20.96 -15.25
CA LEU A 101 -0.44 -21.27 -14.36
C LEU A 101 -1.75 -21.59 -15.07
N ALA A 102 -2.02 -21.02 -16.26
CA ALA A 102 -3.33 -21.13 -16.91
C ALA A 102 -3.72 -22.56 -17.27
N GLU A 103 -2.74 -23.45 -17.48
CA GLU A 103 -2.96 -24.87 -17.79
C GLU A 103 -3.09 -25.77 -16.55
N ARG A 104 -2.93 -25.19 -15.32
CA ARG A 104 -3.04 -25.93 -14.05
C ARG A 104 -4.49 -26.03 -13.55
N GLY A 105 -5.44 -26.26 -14.45
CA GLY A 105 -6.85 -26.35 -14.12
C GLY A 105 -7.52 -25.00 -13.86
N ARG A 106 -8.70 -25.04 -13.26
CA ARG A 106 -9.52 -23.86 -12.96
C ARG A 106 -8.84 -22.93 -11.94
N GLU A 107 -8.28 -23.50 -10.90
CA GLU A 107 -7.62 -22.79 -9.79
C GLU A 107 -6.38 -22.06 -10.30
N GLY A 108 -5.56 -22.74 -11.11
CA GLY A 108 -4.40 -22.15 -11.76
C GLY A 108 -4.77 -21.00 -12.69
N LYS A 109 -5.84 -21.15 -13.48
CA LYS A 109 -6.32 -20.09 -14.39
C LYS A 109 -6.80 -18.86 -13.63
N ILE A 110 -7.49 -19.03 -12.49
CA ILE A 110 -7.93 -17.91 -11.65
C ILE A 110 -6.72 -17.19 -11.06
N LEU A 111 -5.77 -17.92 -10.48
CA LEU A 111 -4.55 -17.33 -9.94
C LEU A 111 -3.75 -16.60 -11.03
N ALA A 112 -3.61 -17.20 -12.22
CA ALA A 112 -2.95 -16.59 -13.37
C ALA A 112 -3.55 -15.22 -13.71
N GLN A 113 -4.88 -15.12 -13.71
CA GLN A 113 -5.58 -13.86 -13.98
C GLN A 113 -5.27 -12.78 -12.93
N PHE A 114 -5.32 -13.10 -11.64
CA PHE A 114 -5.01 -12.13 -10.57
C PHE A 114 -3.57 -11.63 -10.67
N LEU A 115 -2.61 -12.54 -10.81
CA LEU A 115 -1.19 -12.17 -10.91
C LEU A 115 -0.89 -11.36 -12.16
N ALA A 116 -1.32 -11.86 -13.33
CA ALA A 116 -1.05 -11.20 -14.61
C ALA A 116 -1.74 -9.83 -14.69
N LEU A 117 -2.95 -9.69 -14.12
CA LEU A 117 -3.65 -8.41 -14.06
C LEU A 117 -2.88 -7.39 -13.23
N ALA A 118 -2.42 -7.76 -12.03
CA ALA A 118 -1.65 -6.86 -11.17
C ALA A 118 -0.31 -6.47 -11.83
N ILE A 119 0.42 -7.43 -12.38
CA ILE A 119 1.69 -7.21 -13.08
C ILE A 119 1.51 -6.29 -14.28
N ALA A 120 0.55 -6.56 -15.17
CA ALA A 120 0.31 -5.74 -16.36
C ALA A 120 -0.19 -4.32 -16.04
N SER A 121 -0.76 -4.12 -14.85
CA SER A 121 -1.39 -2.87 -14.43
C SER A 121 -0.48 -1.91 -13.66
N HIS A 122 0.73 -2.33 -13.24
CA HIS A 122 1.51 -1.57 -12.26
C HIS A 122 1.96 -0.17 -12.73
N HIS A 123 1.91 0.12 -14.03
CA HIS A 123 2.17 1.47 -14.57
C HIS A 123 0.91 2.28 -14.91
N SER A 124 -0.21 1.62 -15.16
CA SER A 124 -1.43 2.28 -15.66
C SER A 124 -2.57 2.40 -14.65
N GLY A 125 -2.46 1.73 -13.50
CA GLY A 125 -3.60 1.41 -12.66
C GLY A 125 -4.33 0.16 -13.16
N LEU A 126 -5.26 -0.37 -12.37
CA LEU A 126 -5.95 -1.61 -12.70
C LEU A 126 -6.66 -1.48 -14.05
N ILE A 127 -6.23 -2.30 -15.00
CA ILE A 127 -6.80 -2.29 -16.37
C ILE A 127 -8.18 -2.94 -16.38
N ASP A 128 -9.06 -2.43 -17.25
CA ASP A 128 -10.40 -2.98 -17.42
C ASP A 128 -10.36 -4.33 -18.16
N CYS A 129 -10.79 -5.38 -17.49
CA CYS A 129 -10.95 -6.68 -18.12
C CYS A 129 -12.11 -6.70 -19.12
N LEU A 130 -13.13 -5.89 -18.89
CA LEU A 130 -14.29 -5.76 -19.78
C LEU A 130 -14.73 -4.29 -19.83
N LYS A 131 -14.50 -3.63 -20.96
CA LYS A 131 -14.98 -2.28 -21.23
C LYS A 131 -16.45 -2.25 -21.63
N PRO A 132 -17.13 -1.09 -21.56
CA PRO A 132 -18.55 -0.97 -21.96
C PRO A 132 -18.84 -1.37 -23.41
N ASP A 133 -17.86 -1.27 -24.30
CA ASP A 133 -17.93 -1.72 -25.68
C ASP A 133 -17.69 -3.23 -25.87
N GLY A 134 -17.50 -3.97 -24.79
CA GLY A 134 -17.19 -5.41 -24.80
C GLY A 134 -15.73 -5.73 -25.01
N PHE A 135 -14.85 -4.74 -25.16
CA PHE A 135 -13.42 -4.96 -25.36
C PHE A 135 -12.72 -5.42 -24.09
N ASN A 136 -11.93 -6.51 -24.19
CA ASN A 136 -11.16 -7.06 -23.08
C ASN A 136 -9.68 -6.62 -23.17
N GLU A 137 -9.33 -5.56 -22.46
CA GLU A 137 -7.97 -5.01 -22.45
C GLU A 137 -6.96 -5.97 -21.82
N PHE A 138 -7.36 -6.72 -20.80
CA PHE A 138 -6.50 -7.73 -20.19
C PHE A 138 -6.14 -8.84 -21.19
N GLN A 139 -7.14 -9.38 -21.87
CA GLN A 139 -6.93 -10.41 -22.88
C GLN A 139 -5.99 -9.93 -24.00
N ARG A 140 -6.22 -8.70 -24.48
CA ARG A 140 -5.34 -8.06 -25.47
C ARG A 140 -3.88 -7.99 -25.01
N ARG A 141 -3.66 -7.71 -23.70
CA ARG A 141 -2.31 -7.67 -23.14
C ARG A 141 -1.67 -9.05 -23.11
N ILE A 142 -2.39 -10.05 -22.66
CA ILE A 142 -1.88 -11.44 -22.58
C ILE A 142 -1.61 -12.05 -23.96
N GLU A 143 -2.39 -11.70 -24.96
CA GLU A 143 -2.27 -12.20 -26.33
C GLU A 143 -1.32 -11.38 -27.23
N LYS A 144 -0.63 -10.37 -26.69
CA LYS A 144 0.40 -9.64 -27.48
C LYS A 144 1.47 -10.58 -27.99
N GLU A 145 1.87 -10.39 -29.24
CA GLU A 145 2.97 -11.14 -29.85
C GLU A 145 4.32 -10.85 -29.18
N ASP A 146 5.20 -11.84 -29.19
CA ASP A 146 6.53 -11.76 -28.55
C ASP A 146 7.40 -10.61 -29.10
N ILE A 147 7.24 -10.25 -30.37
CA ILE A 147 7.92 -9.10 -30.97
C ILE A 147 7.64 -7.76 -30.24
N ASN A 148 6.51 -7.68 -29.54
CA ASN A 148 6.10 -6.49 -28.80
C ASN A 148 6.38 -6.59 -27.31
N THR A 149 6.57 -7.80 -26.78
CA THR A 149 6.75 -8.05 -25.35
C THR A 149 8.13 -8.54 -25.00
N HIS A 150 8.86 -9.10 -25.98
CA HIS A 150 10.22 -9.61 -25.85
C HIS A 150 10.36 -10.69 -24.73
N LEU A 151 9.29 -11.45 -24.47
CA LEU A 151 9.28 -12.48 -23.42
C LEU A 151 10.38 -13.51 -23.62
N ALA A 152 10.54 -14.04 -24.85
CA ALA A 152 11.53 -15.06 -25.16
C ALA A 152 12.98 -14.57 -24.92
N GLU A 153 13.25 -13.31 -25.17
CA GLU A 153 14.56 -12.70 -24.91
C GLU A 153 14.79 -12.46 -23.41
N ALA A 154 13.76 -11.99 -22.71
CA ALA A 154 13.82 -11.77 -21.27
C ALA A 154 14.09 -13.09 -20.51
N ARG A 155 13.42 -14.19 -20.88
CA ARG A 155 13.65 -15.53 -20.32
C ARG A 155 15.11 -15.98 -20.48
N LYS A 156 15.70 -15.76 -21.65
CA LYS A 156 17.11 -16.12 -21.90
C LYS A 156 18.10 -15.34 -21.03
N LYS A 157 17.74 -14.09 -20.66
CA LYS A 157 18.62 -13.19 -19.88
C LYS A 157 18.38 -13.24 -18.38
N LEU A 158 17.24 -13.72 -17.93
CA LEU A 158 16.86 -13.84 -16.52
C LEU A 158 16.52 -15.28 -16.11
N PRO A 159 17.37 -16.30 -16.40
CA PRO A 159 17.09 -17.68 -16.05
C PRO A 159 16.95 -17.91 -14.55
N ASP A 160 17.68 -17.14 -13.72
CA ASP A 160 17.61 -17.27 -12.27
C ASP A 160 16.30 -16.73 -11.69
N ILE A 161 15.71 -15.71 -12.29
CA ILE A 161 14.38 -15.23 -11.91
C ILE A 161 13.28 -16.24 -12.29
N GLU A 162 13.37 -16.80 -13.50
CA GLU A 162 12.44 -17.85 -13.91
C GLU A 162 12.57 -19.10 -13.04
N LYS A 163 13.78 -19.49 -12.65
CA LYS A 163 14.02 -20.59 -11.71
C LYS A 163 13.40 -20.33 -10.35
N GLN A 164 13.54 -19.12 -9.79
CA GLN A 164 12.89 -18.76 -8.53
C GLN A 164 11.35 -18.85 -8.65
N LEU A 165 10.78 -18.42 -9.77
CA LEU A 165 9.35 -18.58 -10.04
C LEU A 165 8.98 -20.09 -10.04
N ASP A 166 9.73 -20.94 -10.74
CA ASP A 166 9.46 -22.38 -10.80
C ASP A 166 9.56 -23.04 -9.42
N GLU A 167 10.50 -22.64 -8.59
CA GLU A 167 10.63 -23.12 -7.20
C GLU A 167 9.39 -22.75 -6.34
N ILE A 168 8.83 -21.56 -6.53
CA ILE A 168 7.58 -21.16 -5.85
C ILE A 168 6.40 -21.98 -6.41
N LEU A 169 6.31 -22.11 -7.72
CA LEU A 169 5.24 -22.83 -8.41
C LEU A 169 5.35 -24.38 -8.31
N ALA A 170 6.43 -24.91 -7.74
CA ALA A 170 6.52 -26.33 -7.41
C ALA A 170 5.54 -26.74 -6.28
N ARG A 171 5.05 -25.77 -5.51
CA ARG A 171 3.99 -25.95 -4.52
C ARG A 171 2.63 -25.65 -5.14
N PRO A 172 1.53 -26.30 -4.69
CA PRO A 172 0.19 -26.06 -5.23
C PRO A 172 -0.43 -24.76 -4.66
N ILE A 173 0.24 -23.63 -4.89
CA ILE A 173 -0.19 -22.31 -4.38
C ILE A 173 -1.53 -21.86 -4.96
N GLU A 174 -1.87 -22.34 -6.16
CA GLU A 174 -3.15 -22.10 -6.82
C GLU A 174 -4.34 -22.65 -6.01
N ASN A 175 -4.17 -23.81 -5.38
CA ASN A 175 -5.21 -24.41 -4.55
C ASN A 175 -5.43 -23.59 -3.28
N GLN A 176 -4.33 -23.20 -2.59
CA GLN A 176 -4.41 -22.36 -1.40
C GLN A 176 -5.02 -20.99 -1.72
N PHE A 177 -4.63 -20.39 -2.83
CA PHE A 177 -5.21 -19.12 -3.27
C PHE A 177 -6.72 -19.28 -3.53
N PHE A 178 -7.12 -20.35 -4.22
CA PHE A 178 -8.52 -20.60 -4.51
C PHE A 178 -9.34 -20.81 -3.22
N GLU A 179 -8.84 -21.57 -2.27
CA GLU A 179 -9.47 -21.73 -0.97
C GLU A 179 -9.64 -20.39 -0.23
N ASN A 180 -8.62 -19.55 -0.27
CA ASN A 180 -8.66 -18.21 0.34
C ASN A 180 -9.75 -17.33 -0.29
N ILE A 181 -9.84 -17.26 -1.63
CA ILE A 181 -10.86 -16.43 -2.29
C ILE A 181 -12.27 -17.00 -2.11
N MET A 182 -12.41 -18.30 -2.05
CA MET A 182 -13.71 -18.94 -1.77
C MET A 182 -14.12 -18.76 -0.30
N GLY A 183 -13.13 -18.72 0.63
CA GLY A 183 -13.34 -18.42 2.06
C GLY A 183 -13.84 -16.99 2.33
N MET A 184 -13.75 -16.08 1.36
CA MET A 184 -14.35 -14.73 1.46
C MET A 184 -15.88 -14.73 1.35
N ARG A 185 -16.48 -15.89 1.03
CA ARG A 185 -17.92 -16.03 0.88
C ARG A 185 -18.60 -16.06 2.26
N ASP A 186 -19.52 -15.14 2.51
CA ASP A 186 -20.30 -15.09 3.75
C ASP A 186 -21.47 -16.09 3.75
N THR A 187 -22.06 -16.33 2.57
CA THR A 187 -23.18 -17.24 2.37
C THR A 187 -23.06 -17.97 1.02
N GLU A 188 -23.82 -19.04 0.78
CA GLU A 188 -23.81 -19.74 -0.51
C GLU A 188 -24.15 -18.83 -1.71
N LYS A 189 -25.00 -17.81 -1.49
CA LYS A 189 -25.42 -16.83 -2.50
C LYS A 189 -24.85 -15.43 -2.19
N ASP A 190 -23.55 -15.34 -1.91
CA ASP A 190 -22.91 -14.06 -1.63
C ASP A 190 -22.76 -13.23 -2.91
N VAL A 191 -23.72 -12.33 -3.11
CA VAL A 191 -23.72 -11.39 -4.25
C VAL A 191 -22.58 -10.37 -4.20
N THR A 192 -21.93 -10.23 -3.04
CA THR A 192 -20.80 -9.31 -2.84
C THR A 192 -19.45 -9.95 -3.15
N LEU A 193 -19.41 -11.26 -3.38
CA LEU A 193 -18.17 -11.99 -3.63
C LEU A 193 -17.34 -11.44 -4.80
N PRO A 194 -17.92 -11.09 -5.96
CA PRO A 194 -17.15 -10.47 -7.05
C PRO A 194 -16.52 -9.12 -6.65
N PHE A 195 -17.22 -8.33 -5.84
CA PHE A 195 -16.70 -7.08 -5.30
C PHE A 195 -15.50 -7.33 -4.36
N LYS A 196 -15.59 -8.32 -3.47
CA LYS A 196 -14.49 -8.73 -2.58
C LYS A 196 -13.26 -9.18 -3.40
N HIS A 197 -13.46 -9.94 -4.47
CA HIS A 197 -12.39 -10.33 -5.39
C HIS A 197 -11.77 -9.13 -6.10
N GLY A 198 -12.57 -8.15 -6.51
CA GLY A 198 -12.08 -6.89 -7.09
C GLY A 198 -11.22 -6.10 -6.11
N LEU A 199 -11.63 -6.02 -4.83
CA LEU A 199 -10.83 -5.40 -3.77
C LEU A 199 -9.51 -6.16 -3.54
N LEU A 200 -9.53 -7.50 -3.56
CA LEU A 200 -8.31 -8.30 -3.45
C LEU A 200 -7.35 -8.04 -4.62
N ALA A 201 -7.85 -8.03 -5.86
CA ALA A 201 -7.03 -7.73 -7.03
C ALA A 201 -6.37 -6.35 -6.91
N ARG A 202 -7.12 -5.35 -6.44
CA ARG A 202 -6.60 -4.00 -6.19
C ARG A 202 -5.61 -3.96 -5.03
N PHE A 203 -5.85 -4.73 -3.97
CA PHE A 203 -4.91 -4.86 -2.86
C PHE A 203 -3.57 -5.45 -3.34
N LEU A 204 -3.60 -6.49 -4.14
CA LEU A 204 -2.40 -7.11 -4.73
C LEU A 204 -1.66 -6.12 -5.64
N LEU A 205 -2.38 -5.36 -6.47
CA LEU A 205 -1.80 -4.26 -7.23
C LEU A 205 -1.15 -3.21 -6.31
N SER A 206 -1.79 -2.85 -5.20
CA SER A 206 -1.23 -1.92 -4.21
C SER A 206 0.10 -2.41 -3.64
N CYS A 207 0.21 -3.71 -3.35
CA CYS A 207 1.44 -4.30 -2.83
C CYS A 207 2.62 -4.19 -3.83
N VAL A 208 2.40 -4.52 -5.08
CA VAL A 208 3.47 -4.42 -6.09
C VAL A 208 3.82 -2.97 -6.41
N LEU A 209 2.83 -2.07 -6.46
CA LEU A 209 3.07 -0.63 -6.65
C LEU A 209 3.92 -0.02 -5.53
N GLU A 210 3.61 -0.37 -4.29
CA GLU A 210 4.39 0.11 -3.16
C GLU A 210 5.80 -0.46 -3.18
N ALA A 211 5.94 -1.76 -3.39
CA ALA A 211 7.23 -2.42 -3.39
C ALA A 211 8.18 -1.86 -4.46
N ASP A 212 7.69 -1.71 -5.70
CA ASP A 212 8.45 -1.12 -6.82
C ASP A 212 8.86 0.33 -6.53
N ARG A 213 7.89 1.17 -6.15
CA ARG A 213 8.17 2.59 -5.90
C ARG A 213 9.05 2.83 -4.69
N LEU A 214 8.91 2.03 -3.64
CA LEU A 214 9.76 2.15 -2.45
C LEU A 214 11.20 1.76 -2.79
N ASN A 215 11.40 0.63 -3.47
CA ASN A 215 12.73 0.18 -3.91
C ASN A 215 13.40 1.20 -4.83
N THR A 216 12.66 1.71 -5.82
CA THR A 216 13.16 2.75 -6.74
C THR A 216 13.51 4.03 -6.00
N ALA A 217 12.64 4.51 -5.10
CA ALA A 217 12.87 5.76 -4.35
C ALA A 217 14.06 5.66 -3.38
N ASP A 218 14.26 4.51 -2.75
CA ASP A 218 15.41 4.27 -1.85
C ASP A 218 16.72 4.20 -2.64
N PHE A 219 16.69 3.64 -3.85
CA PHE A 219 17.84 3.69 -4.75
C PHE A 219 18.12 5.12 -5.24
N GLU A 220 17.11 5.86 -5.69
CA GLU A 220 17.28 7.23 -6.22
C GLU A 220 17.68 8.24 -5.13
N HIS A 221 17.12 8.09 -3.93
CA HIS A 221 17.27 9.00 -2.79
C HIS A 221 17.62 8.26 -1.49
N PRO A 222 18.83 7.72 -1.33
CA PRO A 222 19.19 6.90 -0.15
C PRO A 222 19.10 7.65 1.19
N GLY A 223 19.11 8.99 1.18
CA GLY A 223 18.88 9.81 2.38
C GLY A 223 17.47 9.69 2.95
N ASN A 224 16.48 9.25 2.16
CA ASN A 224 15.09 9.09 2.59
C ASN A 224 14.90 7.93 3.58
N GLU A 225 15.84 7.00 3.65
CA GLU A 225 15.81 5.90 4.63
C GLU A 225 15.70 6.40 6.08
N ALA A 226 16.37 7.51 6.40
CA ALA A 226 16.30 8.12 7.73
C ALA A 226 14.93 8.76 8.07
N ILE A 227 14.12 9.04 7.05
CA ILE A 227 12.83 9.71 7.21
C ILE A 227 11.68 8.69 7.29
N ARG A 228 11.73 7.64 6.49
CA ARG A 228 10.68 6.60 6.40
C ARG A 228 10.64 5.76 7.67
N ASN A 229 9.44 5.38 8.09
CA ASN A 229 9.27 4.48 9.22
C ASN A 229 9.39 2.99 8.81
N TYR A 230 9.14 2.65 7.56
CA TYR A 230 9.13 1.26 7.05
C TYR A 230 8.30 0.29 7.90
N GLY A 231 7.18 0.77 8.46
CA GLY A 231 6.34 -0.01 9.36
C GLY A 231 6.90 -0.19 10.78
N LYS A 232 8.04 0.44 11.11
CA LYS A 232 8.63 0.45 12.46
C LYS A 232 8.09 1.66 13.23
N TYR A 233 6.97 1.47 13.89
CA TYR A 233 6.29 2.55 14.62
C TYR A 233 6.56 2.49 16.10
N VAL A 234 6.25 3.61 16.78
CA VAL A 234 6.15 3.63 18.25
C VAL A 234 5.13 2.57 18.67
N PRO A 235 5.51 1.66 19.60
CA PRO A 235 4.62 0.57 20.02
C PRO A 235 3.30 1.07 20.62
N TRP A 236 2.21 0.35 20.38
CA TRP A 236 0.89 0.68 20.95
C TRP A 236 0.93 0.85 22.47
N ASP A 237 1.74 0.07 23.19
CA ASP A 237 1.89 0.19 24.65
C ASP A 237 2.35 1.57 25.06
N VAL A 238 3.33 2.14 24.37
CA VAL A 238 3.85 3.45 24.66
C VAL A 238 2.81 4.55 24.38
N LEU A 239 2.09 4.42 23.25
CA LEU A 239 1.03 5.37 22.89
C LEU A 239 -0.16 5.30 23.87
N ILE A 240 -0.51 4.11 24.31
CA ILE A 240 -1.54 3.88 25.34
C ILE A 240 -1.12 4.50 26.67
N GLU A 241 0.12 4.25 27.11
CA GLU A 241 0.64 4.84 28.37
C GLU A 241 0.52 6.38 28.35
N ARG A 242 0.89 7.03 27.26
CA ARG A 242 0.77 8.48 27.10
C ARG A 242 -0.69 8.96 27.16
N LEU A 243 -1.59 8.24 26.49
CA LEU A 243 -3.02 8.56 26.51
C LEU A 243 -3.63 8.35 27.90
N GLU A 244 -3.32 7.25 28.57
CA GLU A 244 -3.85 6.96 29.91
C GLU A 244 -3.30 7.94 30.96
N ALA A 245 -2.05 8.41 30.84
CA ALA A 245 -1.51 9.49 31.66
C ALA A 245 -2.33 10.78 31.50
N LYS A 246 -2.77 11.11 30.27
CA LYS A 246 -3.65 12.26 30.01
C LYS A 246 -5.03 12.09 30.66
N TYR A 247 -5.60 10.87 30.62
CA TYR A 247 -6.86 10.58 31.30
C TYR A 247 -6.73 10.65 32.83
N ALA A 248 -5.60 10.22 33.40
CA ALA A 248 -5.33 10.38 34.82
C ALA A 248 -5.24 11.87 35.22
N GLN A 249 -4.63 12.71 34.40
CA GLN A 249 -4.64 14.18 34.60
C GLN A 249 -6.07 14.73 34.61
N TYR A 250 -6.90 14.36 33.61
CA TYR A 250 -8.30 14.80 33.55
C TYR A 250 -9.11 14.36 34.77
N ALA A 251 -8.88 13.15 35.31
CA ALA A 251 -9.53 12.68 36.51
C ALA A 251 -9.14 13.51 37.72
N GLN A 252 -7.85 13.87 37.87
CA GLN A 252 -7.37 14.74 38.97
C GLN A 252 -7.97 16.15 38.87
N GLU A 253 -7.97 16.75 37.68
CA GLU A 253 -8.58 18.06 37.46
C GLU A 253 -10.09 18.03 37.76
N THR A 254 -10.80 16.99 37.32
CA THR A 254 -12.24 16.81 37.57
C THR A 254 -12.55 16.67 39.05
N ALA A 255 -11.69 15.97 39.82
CA ALA A 255 -11.87 15.78 41.26
C ALA A 255 -11.72 17.11 42.07
N GLN A 256 -11.03 18.11 41.52
CA GLN A 256 -10.85 19.42 42.12
C GLN A 256 -11.91 20.46 41.73
N MET A 257 -12.82 20.09 40.80
CA MET A 257 -13.85 21.01 40.30
C MET A 257 -14.97 21.20 41.32
N LYS A 258 -15.49 22.43 41.37
CA LYS A 258 -16.68 22.73 42.13
C LYS A 258 -17.92 22.15 41.44
N PRO A 259 -18.97 21.79 42.20
CA PRO A 259 -20.26 21.38 41.64
C PRO A 259 -20.80 22.39 40.63
N GLY A 260 -21.27 21.88 39.46
CA GLY A 260 -21.80 22.70 38.39
C GLY A 260 -21.71 21.99 37.03
N ARG A 261 -22.24 22.64 36.00
CA ARG A 261 -22.35 22.11 34.65
C ARG A 261 -21.00 21.59 34.07
N ALA A 262 -19.90 22.27 34.37
CA ALA A 262 -18.59 21.84 33.90
C ALA A 262 -18.15 20.50 34.49
N LEU A 263 -18.40 20.28 35.79
CA LEU A 263 -18.15 19.00 36.46
C LEU A 263 -19.03 17.87 35.84
N GLU A 264 -20.30 18.15 35.63
CA GLU A 264 -21.24 17.16 35.02
C GLU A 264 -20.74 16.76 33.60
N VAL A 265 -20.33 17.73 32.79
CA VAL A 265 -19.82 17.47 31.43
C VAL A 265 -18.53 16.61 31.49
N ASN A 266 -17.60 16.89 32.39
CA ASN A 266 -16.38 16.10 32.51
C ASN A 266 -16.64 14.68 33.05
N GLN A 267 -17.61 14.52 33.96
CA GLN A 267 -18.05 13.19 34.39
C GLN A 267 -18.66 12.38 33.26
N LEU A 268 -19.50 13.00 32.40
CA LEU A 268 -20.04 12.34 31.21
C LEU A 268 -18.94 11.96 30.20
N ARG A 269 -17.96 12.85 29.97
CA ARG A 269 -16.81 12.52 29.12
C ARG A 269 -16.01 11.32 29.66
N ALA A 270 -15.81 11.26 30.97
CA ALA A 270 -15.13 10.13 31.61
C ALA A 270 -15.91 8.81 31.41
N GLN A 271 -17.25 8.85 31.53
CA GLN A 271 -18.11 7.68 31.30
C GLN A 271 -18.03 7.22 29.84
N VAL A 272 -18.07 8.13 28.86
CA VAL A 272 -17.90 7.82 27.44
C VAL A 272 -16.54 7.17 27.17
N ALA A 273 -15.48 7.75 27.71
CA ALA A 273 -14.12 7.23 27.54
C ALA A 273 -13.96 5.85 28.18
N GLN A 274 -14.62 5.57 29.33
CA GLN A 274 -14.62 4.28 29.98
C GLN A 274 -15.38 3.24 29.16
N ALA A 275 -16.55 3.56 28.62
CA ALA A 275 -17.31 2.69 27.76
C ALA A 275 -16.53 2.32 26.47
N CYS A 276 -15.79 3.27 25.90
CA CYS A 276 -14.90 3.04 24.77
C CYS A 276 -13.75 2.07 25.12
N LEU A 277 -13.13 2.22 26.30
CA LEU A 277 -12.11 1.30 26.78
C LEU A 277 -12.63 -0.12 26.93
N GLU A 278 -13.80 -0.28 27.56
CA GLU A 278 -14.45 -1.59 27.74
C GLU A 278 -14.82 -2.25 26.40
N ALA A 279 -15.25 -1.44 25.43
CA ALA A 279 -15.56 -1.93 24.09
C ALA A 279 -14.32 -2.39 23.31
N ALA A 280 -13.13 -1.85 23.61
CA ALA A 280 -11.91 -2.15 22.87
C ALA A 280 -11.47 -3.63 22.96
N GLY A 281 -11.84 -4.34 24.02
CA GLY A 281 -11.58 -5.77 24.15
C GLY A 281 -12.54 -6.70 23.41
N LYS A 282 -13.60 -6.16 22.79
CA LYS A 282 -14.58 -6.96 22.04
C LYS A 282 -14.00 -7.41 20.69
N PRO A 283 -14.56 -8.47 20.03
CA PRO A 283 -14.11 -8.94 18.72
C PRO A 283 -14.06 -7.85 17.65
N LYS A 284 -13.24 -8.05 16.61
CA LYS A 284 -13.25 -7.17 15.41
C LYS A 284 -14.65 -7.10 14.82
N GLY A 285 -15.08 -5.91 14.41
CA GLY A 285 -16.43 -5.69 13.87
C GLY A 285 -16.72 -4.21 13.66
N ILE A 286 -17.98 -3.89 13.45
CA ILE A 286 -18.47 -2.51 13.27
C ILE A 286 -19.01 -2.01 14.60
N TYR A 287 -18.52 -0.88 15.06
CA TYR A 287 -18.92 -0.22 16.30
C TYR A 287 -19.47 1.16 16.01
N GLN A 288 -20.43 1.59 16.78
CA GLN A 288 -21.03 2.92 16.69
C GLN A 288 -20.85 3.67 18.01
N LEU A 289 -20.33 4.91 17.93
CA LEU A 289 -20.22 5.83 19.05
C LEU A 289 -21.13 7.03 18.82
N THR A 290 -22.24 7.11 19.56
CA THR A 290 -23.20 8.22 19.49
C THR A 290 -23.08 9.09 20.73
N VAL A 291 -22.51 10.27 20.57
CA VAL A 291 -22.26 11.23 21.67
C VAL A 291 -22.52 12.65 21.14
N PRO A 292 -23.17 13.54 21.92
CA PRO A 292 -23.38 14.93 21.52
C PRO A 292 -22.06 15.67 21.26
N THR A 293 -22.13 16.76 20.48
CA THR A 293 -20.99 17.66 20.26
C THR A 293 -20.43 18.14 21.60
N GLY A 294 -19.10 18.15 21.73
CA GLY A 294 -18.42 18.48 22.99
C GLY A 294 -18.35 17.34 24.02
N GLY A 295 -18.91 16.16 23.73
CA GLY A 295 -18.90 14.99 24.59
C GLY A 295 -17.62 14.17 24.61
N GLY A 296 -16.52 14.64 23.98
CA GLY A 296 -15.22 13.97 24.03
C GLY A 296 -15.04 12.84 23.00
N LYS A 297 -15.80 12.82 21.90
CA LYS A 297 -15.76 11.76 20.87
C LYS A 297 -14.33 11.43 20.38
N THR A 298 -13.54 12.43 20.01
CA THR A 298 -12.21 12.27 19.43
C THR A 298 -11.26 11.50 20.34
N GLU A 299 -11.16 11.90 21.62
CA GLU A 299 -10.27 11.22 22.56
C GLU A 299 -10.81 9.86 23.00
N ALA A 300 -12.13 9.73 23.17
CA ALA A 300 -12.76 8.45 23.53
C ALA A 300 -12.63 7.42 22.39
N SER A 301 -12.80 7.83 21.13
CA SER A 301 -12.56 6.96 19.98
C SER A 301 -11.07 6.60 19.81
N LEU A 302 -10.15 7.53 20.14
CA LEU A 302 -8.72 7.23 20.19
C LEU A 302 -8.40 6.17 21.24
N ARG A 303 -8.98 6.28 22.44
CA ARG A 303 -8.81 5.30 23.53
C ARG A 303 -9.28 3.92 23.07
N PHE A 304 -10.48 3.84 22.48
CA PHE A 304 -10.95 2.60 21.85
C PHE A 304 -9.93 2.08 20.82
N ALA A 305 -9.52 2.94 19.87
CA ALA A 305 -8.71 2.53 18.73
C ALA A 305 -7.33 1.98 19.13
N LEU A 306 -6.62 2.65 20.05
CA LEU A 306 -5.30 2.21 20.51
C LEU A 306 -5.40 0.87 21.26
N HIS A 307 -6.33 0.74 22.19
CA HIS A 307 -6.53 -0.51 22.94
C HIS A 307 -7.02 -1.64 22.04
N HIS A 308 -7.93 -1.37 21.09
CA HIS A 308 -8.42 -2.36 20.13
C HIS A 308 -7.30 -2.81 19.18
N ALA A 309 -6.51 -1.86 18.66
CA ALA A 309 -5.37 -2.15 17.80
C ALA A 309 -4.34 -3.03 18.53
N LYS A 310 -4.00 -2.73 19.77
CA LYS A 310 -3.12 -3.56 20.59
C LYS A 310 -3.70 -4.97 20.81
N THR A 311 -4.95 -5.06 21.27
CA THR A 311 -5.62 -6.33 21.60
C THR A 311 -5.68 -7.27 20.40
N HIS A 312 -5.93 -6.72 19.20
CA HIS A 312 -6.13 -7.48 17.97
C HIS A 312 -4.93 -7.45 17.02
N GLN A 313 -3.77 -6.97 17.47
CA GLN A 313 -2.53 -6.89 16.69
C GLN A 313 -2.75 -6.18 15.35
N MET A 314 -3.45 -5.05 15.38
CA MET A 314 -3.70 -4.24 14.18
C MET A 314 -2.54 -3.29 13.93
N ASP A 315 -2.34 -2.95 12.66
CA ASP A 315 -1.15 -2.21 12.22
C ASP A 315 -1.29 -0.69 12.38
N ARG A 316 -2.51 -0.15 12.19
CA ARG A 316 -2.77 1.30 12.09
C ARG A 316 -4.15 1.70 12.59
N VAL A 317 -4.28 3.01 12.80
CA VAL A 317 -5.55 3.69 13.03
C VAL A 317 -5.73 4.76 11.95
N PHE A 318 -6.86 4.73 11.25
CA PHE A 318 -7.27 5.77 10.30
C PHE A 318 -8.44 6.57 10.85
N TYR A 319 -8.32 7.89 10.79
CA TYR A 319 -9.42 8.82 10.99
C TYR A 319 -9.86 9.38 9.64
N ILE A 320 -11.07 9.04 9.24
CA ILE A 320 -11.70 9.51 8.01
C ILE A 320 -12.67 10.64 8.38
N VAL A 321 -12.35 11.84 7.95
CA VAL A 321 -13.11 13.04 8.30
C VAL A 321 -13.73 13.71 7.06
N PRO A 322 -14.89 14.36 7.18
CA PRO A 322 -15.58 14.97 6.03
C PRO A 322 -14.88 16.26 5.55
N TYR A 323 -14.23 17.02 6.43
CA TYR A 323 -13.69 18.34 6.12
C TYR A 323 -12.23 18.50 6.58
N ILE A 324 -11.44 19.20 5.76
CA ILE A 324 -10.02 19.45 6.01
C ILE A 324 -9.80 20.23 7.30
N THR A 325 -10.62 21.24 7.58
CA THR A 325 -10.49 22.09 8.79
C THR A 325 -10.61 21.31 10.11
N ILE A 326 -11.26 20.15 10.08
CA ILE A 326 -11.39 19.27 11.24
C ILE A 326 -10.12 18.42 11.41
N ILE A 327 -9.41 18.13 10.32
CA ILE A 327 -8.17 17.33 10.36
C ILE A 327 -7.15 18.02 11.25
N ASP A 328 -6.82 19.28 10.95
CA ASP A 328 -5.75 20.01 11.62
C ASP A 328 -5.99 20.08 13.14
N GLN A 329 -7.23 20.45 13.55
CA GLN A 329 -7.58 20.56 14.97
C GLN A 329 -7.55 19.20 15.70
N ASN A 330 -8.07 18.15 15.10
CA ASN A 330 -8.11 16.83 15.73
C ASN A 330 -6.74 16.18 15.74
N ALA A 331 -5.98 16.30 14.66
CA ALA A 331 -4.64 15.77 14.56
C ALA A 331 -3.67 16.45 15.53
N ASP A 332 -3.71 17.78 15.64
CA ASP A 332 -2.89 18.53 16.59
C ASP A 332 -3.18 18.11 18.03
N LYS A 333 -4.45 17.98 18.38
CA LYS A 333 -4.85 17.53 19.72
C LYS A 333 -4.34 16.13 20.05
N ILE A 334 -4.43 15.20 19.09
CA ILE A 334 -3.93 13.83 19.27
C ILE A 334 -2.40 13.82 19.29
N ARG A 335 -1.76 14.64 18.47
CA ARG A 335 -0.32 14.81 18.41
C ARG A 335 0.24 15.29 19.74
N ASP A 336 -0.38 16.30 20.35
CA ASP A 336 0.01 16.83 21.66
C ASP A 336 -0.12 15.80 22.80
N ILE A 337 -0.95 14.78 22.65
CA ILE A 337 -1.08 13.69 23.62
C ILE A 337 -0.03 12.59 23.36
N LEU A 338 0.21 12.25 22.11
CA LEU A 338 0.91 11.02 21.72
C LEU A 338 2.36 11.22 21.30
N GLU A 339 2.75 12.40 20.81
CA GLU A 339 4.09 12.63 20.28
C GLU A 339 4.98 13.39 21.26
N THR A 340 6.24 12.98 21.34
CA THR A 340 7.32 13.77 21.91
C THR A 340 7.85 14.76 20.86
N ALA A 341 8.69 15.72 21.30
CA ALA A 341 9.28 16.69 20.38
C ALA A 341 10.08 16.03 19.24
N ASP A 342 10.78 14.92 19.54
CA ASP A 342 11.61 14.18 18.57
C ASP A 342 10.78 13.28 17.62
N GLU A 343 9.53 13.02 17.98
CA GLU A 343 8.61 12.17 17.21
C GLU A 343 7.62 12.99 16.38
N ARG A 344 7.67 14.32 16.43
CA ARG A 344 6.67 15.18 15.79
C ARG A 344 6.51 14.87 14.30
N GLY A 345 5.28 14.52 13.91
CA GLY A 345 4.88 14.08 12.55
C GLY A 345 5.31 12.65 12.18
N LYS A 346 5.78 11.83 13.15
CA LYS A 346 6.08 10.40 12.93
C LYS A 346 4.96 9.48 13.39
N VAL A 347 4.20 9.89 14.40
CA VAL A 347 3.10 9.08 14.96
C VAL A 347 1.78 9.49 14.34
N VAL A 348 1.50 10.78 14.21
CA VAL A 348 0.27 11.31 13.65
C VAL A 348 0.56 11.99 12.32
N LEU A 349 0.08 11.39 11.25
CA LEU A 349 0.19 11.89 9.88
C LEU A 349 -1.15 12.46 9.42
N GLU A 350 -1.12 13.67 8.85
CA GLU A 350 -2.26 14.27 8.18
C GLU A 350 -2.10 14.11 6.67
N HIS A 351 -3.14 13.76 5.96
CA HIS A 351 -3.10 13.66 4.51
C HIS A 351 -4.33 14.30 3.87
N HIS A 352 -4.14 15.49 3.33
CA HIS A 352 -5.16 16.23 2.59
C HIS A 352 -4.52 17.15 1.52
N SER A 353 -5.33 17.71 0.60
CA SER A 353 -4.86 18.48 -0.55
C SER A 353 -4.23 19.83 -0.20
N ASN A 354 -4.49 20.38 0.98
CA ASN A 354 -4.14 21.76 1.35
C ASN A 354 -3.04 21.86 2.42
N PHE A 355 -2.26 20.81 2.64
CA PHE A 355 -1.20 20.86 3.63
C PHE A 355 -0.11 21.86 3.23
N VAL A 356 0.10 22.88 4.05
CA VAL A 356 1.10 23.94 3.88
C VAL A 356 2.03 23.92 5.09
N SER A 357 3.30 23.61 4.89
CA SER A 357 4.33 23.69 5.92
C SER A 357 5.61 24.29 5.37
N GLU A 358 6.56 24.61 6.24
CA GLU A 358 7.92 25.03 5.88
C GLU A 358 8.68 23.93 5.13
N ASP A 359 9.66 24.28 4.30
CA ASP A 359 10.24 23.43 3.25
C ASP A 359 10.71 22.03 3.71
N ASP A 360 11.50 21.89 4.78
CA ASP A 360 12.01 20.59 5.24
C ASP A 360 10.91 19.73 5.86
N THR A 361 9.98 20.32 6.58
CA THR A 361 8.84 19.63 7.17
C THR A 361 7.90 19.13 6.07
N ARG A 362 7.74 19.93 5.00
CA ARG A 362 6.91 19.59 3.83
C ARG A 362 7.47 18.39 3.07
N TYR A 363 8.78 18.34 2.85
CA TYR A 363 9.41 17.21 2.17
C TYR A 363 9.17 15.90 2.92
N ARG A 364 9.45 15.90 4.22
CA ARG A 364 9.22 14.73 5.07
C ARG A 364 7.76 14.31 5.10
N TYR A 365 6.86 15.27 5.29
CA TYR A 365 5.42 15.02 5.27
C TYR A 365 4.97 14.38 3.95
N ASN A 366 5.34 14.95 2.81
CA ASN A 366 4.98 14.42 1.51
C ASN A 366 5.49 12.98 1.33
N LEU A 367 6.70 12.70 1.78
CA LEU A 367 7.30 11.38 1.69
C LEU A 367 6.51 10.33 2.49
N LEU A 368 6.08 10.66 3.72
CA LEU A 368 5.27 9.77 4.55
C LEU A 368 3.81 9.67 4.06
N ALA A 369 3.26 10.75 3.49
CA ALA A 369 1.91 10.79 2.97
C ALA A 369 1.72 10.03 1.65
N GLU A 370 2.81 9.80 0.90
CA GLU A 370 2.76 9.03 -0.35
C GLU A 370 2.16 7.63 -0.15
N ASN A 371 2.48 7.00 0.96
CA ASN A 371 2.07 5.62 1.28
C ASN A 371 1.47 5.47 2.67
N TRP A 372 1.11 6.57 3.35
CA TRP A 372 0.56 6.58 4.71
C TRP A 372 1.45 5.85 5.73
N ASP A 373 2.74 6.15 5.73
CA ASP A 373 3.74 5.50 6.59
C ASP A 373 3.76 6.06 8.01
N ALA A 374 2.64 5.95 8.72
CA ALA A 374 2.49 6.33 10.12
C ALA A 374 1.48 5.42 10.84
N PRO A 375 1.57 5.25 12.17
CA PRO A 375 0.63 4.42 12.92
C PRO A 375 -0.77 5.03 13.03
N ILE A 376 -0.89 6.37 13.01
CA ILE A 376 -2.18 7.07 13.04
C ILE A 376 -2.23 8.03 11.85
N VAL A 377 -3.25 7.88 11.00
CA VAL A 377 -3.42 8.66 9.78
C VAL A 377 -4.76 9.37 9.80
N PHE A 378 -4.73 10.70 9.70
CA PHE A 378 -5.91 11.51 9.43
C PHE A 378 -6.02 11.79 7.95
N THR A 379 -7.15 11.48 7.33
CA THR A 379 -7.37 11.75 5.92
C THR A 379 -8.82 12.09 5.62
N THR A 380 -9.07 12.65 4.44
CA THR A 380 -10.42 12.93 3.99
C THR A 380 -11.10 11.69 3.44
N GLN A 381 -12.43 11.70 3.45
CA GLN A 381 -13.23 10.66 2.82
C GLN A 381 -12.90 10.49 1.33
N VAL A 382 -12.61 11.59 0.62
CA VAL A 382 -12.21 11.56 -0.79
C VAL A 382 -10.93 10.74 -0.96
N GLN A 383 -9.87 11.03 -0.19
CA GLN A 383 -8.60 10.30 -0.28
C GLN A 383 -8.74 8.82 0.10
N PHE A 384 -9.60 8.52 1.07
CA PHE A 384 -9.93 7.14 1.44
C PHE A 384 -10.62 6.39 0.30
N LEU A 385 -11.64 6.99 -0.32
CA LEU A 385 -12.34 6.40 -1.46
C LEU A 385 -11.46 6.29 -2.71
N GLU A 386 -10.59 7.27 -2.97
CA GLU A 386 -9.60 7.20 -4.04
C GLU A 386 -8.61 6.04 -3.84
N ALA A 387 -8.15 5.80 -2.61
CA ALA A 387 -7.31 4.64 -2.33
C ALA A 387 -8.02 3.32 -2.65
N LEU A 388 -9.33 3.21 -2.37
CA LEU A 388 -10.14 2.02 -2.64
C LEU A 388 -10.58 1.89 -4.11
N PHE A 389 -10.90 3.01 -4.80
CA PHE A 389 -11.65 2.97 -6.06
C PHE A 389 -11.06 3.87 -7.16
N GLY A 390 -10.10 4.76 -6.86
CA GLY A 390 -9.48 5.63 -7.85
C GLY A 390 -8.75 4.86 -8.94
N SER A 391 -8.75 5.34 -10.18
CA SER A 391 -8.15 4.64 -11.33
C SER A 391 -6.62 4.72 -11.37
N GLY A 392 -6.02 5.70 -10.68
CA GLY A 392 -4.59 5.98 -10.76
C GLY A 392 -3.72 5.06 -9.90
N THR A 393 -2.46 4.89 -10.30
CA THR A 393 -1.48 4.12 -9.52
C THR A 393 -1.08 4.82 -8.21
N ARG A 394 -1.15 6.16 -8.17
CA ARG A 394 -0.83 6.96 -6.99
C ARG A 394 -1.76 6.63 -5.83
N ASP A 395 -3.05 6.54 -6.11
CA ASP A 395 -4.08 6.31 -5.09
C ASP A 395 -4.15 4.84 -4.72
N ALA A 396 -4.10 3.95 -5.72
CA ALA A 396 -4.07 2.51 -5.52
C ALA A 396 -2.89 2.07 -4.61
N ARG A 397 -1.75 2.73 -4.68
CA ARG A 397 -0.56 2.47 -3.87
C ARG A 397 -0.84 2.43 -2.37
N ARG A 398 -1.81 3.19 -1.87
CA ARG A 398 -2.12 3.33 -0.44
C ARG A 398 -3.03 2.24 0.11
N MET A 399 -3.74 1.53 -0.74
CA MET A 399 -4.81 0.61 -0.32
C MET A 399 -4.31 -0.50 0.64
N HIS A 400 -3.10 -1.02 0.44
CA HIS A 400 -2.53 -2.07 1.29
C HIS A 400 -2.36 -1.65 2.76
N GLN A 401 -2.33 -0.33 3.04
CA GLN A 401 -2.22 0.20 4.38
C GLN A 401 -3.54 0.14 5.17
N LEU A 402 -4.68 0.03 4.47
CA LEU A 402 -6.01 -0.08 5.09
C LEU A 402 -6.26 -1.48 5.67
N ALA A 403 -5.54 -2.50 5.19
CA ALA A 403 -5.66 -3.84 5.73
C ALA A 403 -5.14 -3.91 7.17
N ASN A 404 -5.83 -4.71 8.00
CA ASN A 404 -5.54 -4.91 9.42
C ASN A 404 -5.46 -3.59 10.21
N SER A 405 -6.38 -2.65 9.96
CA SER A 405 -6.42 -1.33 10.61
C SER A 405 -7.75 -1.06 11.30
N VAL A 406 -7.72 -0.18 12.32
CA VAL A 406 -8.92 0.43 12.88
C VAL A 406 -9.27 1.62 12.00
N ILE A 407 -10.49 1.66 11.45
CA ILE A 407 -10.94 2.77 10.60
C ILE A 407 -12.10 3.47 11.32
N ILE A 408 -11.91 4.75 11.63
CA ILE A 408 -12.88 5.59 12.32
C ILE A 408 -13.44 6.59 11.31
N PHE A 409 -14.72 6.50 11.03
CA PHE A 409 -15.46 7.52 10.27
C PHE A 409 -16.02 8.53 11.27
N ASP A 410 -15.46 9.72 11.30
CA ASP A 410 -16.00 10.82 12.13
C ASP A 410 -17.08 11.57 11.38
N GLU A 411 -18.11 12.01 12.09
CA GLU A 411 -19.27 12.75 11.54
C GLU A 411 -19.91 12.01 10.34
N VAL A 412 -20.14 10.70 10.47
CA VAL A 412 -20.65 9.80 9.42
C VAL A 412 -21.97 10.27 8.77
N GLN A 413 -22.76 11.10 9.44
CA GLN A 413 -23.98 11.69 8.88
C GLN A 413 -23.72 12.73 7.76
N ASN A 414 -22.47 13.17 7.58
CA ASN A 414 -22.06 14.12 6.54
C ASN A 414 -21.45 13.41 5.32
N VAL A 415 -21.66 12.10 5.22
CA VAL A 415 -21.18 11.25 4.15
C VAL A 415 -22.16 11.24 2.97
#